data_48a8245fe029c93353949bcb80e4ffee
#
_entry.id   48a8245fe029c93353949bcb80e4ffee
#
_cell.length_a   1.000
_cell.length_b   1.000
_cell.length_c   1.000
_cell.angle_alpha   90.00
_cell.angle_beta   90.00
_cell.angle_gamma   90.00
#
_symmetry.space_group_name_H-M   'P 1'
#
loop_
_entity.id
_entity.type
_entity.pdbx_description
1 polymer ?
#
loop_
_entity_poly.entity_id
_entity_poly.type
_entity_poly.pdbx_seq_one_letter_code
_entity_poly.pdbx_strand_id
1 'polypeptide(L)'
;MQKEPRWEFYRAQLHRLRQVSAIFAVSDYYAIDLMHFLTAHGFSVPGDVSIAGFDDTPMCEMVHPALTTVRQDGALRAKIAVETLRELRKGAHIDPEIRLPVLLVVRSSTGKRNT
;
A
#
# COMPACT_ATOMS: atom_id res chain seq x y z
N MET A 1 -14.38 -9.90 6.58
CA MET A 1 -14.92 -8.64 6.09
C MET A 1 -15.61 -8.83 4.76
N GLN A 2 -16.72 -8.21 4.59
CA GLN A 2 -17.50 -8.37 3.36
C GLN A 2 -16.87 -7.55 2.23
N LYS A 3 -16.70 -8.20 1.09
CA LYS A 3 -16.11 -7.65 -0.12
C LYS A 3 -17.05 -6.64 -0.79
N GLU A 4 -18.34 -6.88 -0.72
CA GLU A 4 -19.36 -6.15 -1.47
C GLU A 4 -19.44 -4.65 -1.17
N PRO A 5 -19.42 -4.18 0.11
CA PRO A 5 -19.51 -2.74 0.36
C PRO A 5 -18.34 -1.95 -0.22
N ARG A 6 -17.12 -2.50 -0.18
CA ARG A 6 -15.97 -1.85 -0.80
C ARG A 6 -16.10 -1.79 -2.31
N TRP A 7 -16.55 -2.88 -2.91
CA TRP A 7 -16.69 -2.95 -4.36
C TRP A 7 -17.81 -2.05 -4.87
N GLU A 8 -18.86 -1.84 -4.10
CA GLU A 8 -19.87 -0.82 -4.41
C GLU A 8 -19.28 0.58 -4.44
N PHE A 9 -18.43 0.88 -3.46
CA PHE A 9 -17.71 2.15 -3.43
C PHE A 9 -16.82 2.30 -4.66
N TYR A 10 -16.04 1.27 -5.00
CA TYR A 10 -15.16 1.31 -6.18
C TYR A 10 -15.99 1.51 -7.46
N ARG A 11 -17.12 0.85 -7.56
CA ARG A 11 -18.03 0.99 -8.72
C ARG A 11 -18.50 2.43 -8.89
N ALA A 12 -18.82 3.08 -7.80
CA ALA A 12 -19.23 4.49 -7.81
C ALA A 12 -18.08 5.42 -8.25
N GLN A 13 -16.82 4.98 -8.12
CA GLN A 13 -15.64 5.77 -8.49
C GLN A 13 -15.05 5.37 -9.84
N LEU A 14 -15.68 4.47 -10.59
CA LEU A 14 -15.11 3.96 -11.85
C LEU A 14 -14.71 5.05 -12.83
N HIS A 15 -15.51 6.10 -12.95
CA HIS A 15 -15.18 7.20 -13.87
C HIS A 15 -13.90 7.93 -13.46
N ARG A 16 -13.62 8.07 -12.17
CA ARG A 16 -12.38 8.64 -11.66
C ARG A 16 -11.21 7.69 -11.86
N LEU A 17 -11.43 6.41 -11.60
CA LEU A 17 -10.40 5.38 -11.75
C LEU A 17 -9.91 5.28 -13.19
N ARG A 18 -10.78 5.56 -14.17
CA ARG A 18 -10.40 5.58 -15.58
C ARG A 18 -9.55 6.79 -15.97
N GLN A 19 -9.50 7.81 -15.14
CA GLN A 19 -8.78 9.05 -15.42
C GLN A 19 -7.39 9.10 -14.82
N VAL A 20 -7.04 8.16 -13.94
CA VAL A 20 -5.74 8.14 -13.30
C VAL A 20 -4.84 7.10 -13.92
N SER A 21 -3.53 7.32 -13.87
CA SER A 21 -2.52 6.39 -14.40
C SER A 21 -1.89 5.53 -13.30
N ALA A 22 -2.05 5.91 -12.03
CA ALA A 22 -1.50 5.18 -10.90
C ALA A 22 -2.33 5.42 -9.64
N ILE A 23 -2.34 4.42 -8.78
CA ILE A 23 -3.04 4.47 -7.49
C ILE A 23 -2.09 3.95 -6.42
N PHE A 24 -1.94 4.72 -5.35
CA PHE A 24 -1.20 4.31 -4.17
C PHE A 24 -2.21 4.00 -3.07
N ALA A 25 -2.32 2.73 -2.70
CA ALA A 25 -3.24 2.30 -1.65
C ALA A 25 -2.56 2.35 -0.28
N VAL A 26 -3.35 2.58 0.75
CA VAL A 26 -2.87 2.74 2.13
C VAL A 26 -2.24 1.47 2.70
N SER A 27 -2.55 0.30 2.13
CA SER A 27 -1.97 -0.97 2.54
C SER A 27 -1.99 -1.97 1.38
N ASP A 28 -1.17 -3.03 1.49
CA ASP A 28 -1.16 -4.11 0.51
C ASP A 28 -2.52 -4.78 0.38
N TYR A 29 -3.21 -4.96 1.49
CA TYR A 29 -4.52 -5.58 1.49
C TYR A 29 -5.50 -4.82 0.58
N TYR A 30 -5.58 -3.50 0.75
CA TYR A 30 -6.48 -2.69 -0.08
C TYR A 30 -5.99 -2.56 -1.52
N ALA A 31 -4.68 -2.52 -1.72
CA ALA A 31 -4.11 -2.54 -3.08
C ALA A 31 -4.52 -3.79 -3.85
N ILE A 32 -4.42 -4.95 -3.21
CA ILE A 32 -4.77 -6.25 -3.82
C ILE A 32 -6.27 -6.34 -4.07
N ASP A 33 -7.08 -5.89 -3.13
CA ASP A 33 -8.53 -5.87 -3.28
C ASP A 33 -8.94 -4.99 -4.48
N LEU A 34 -8.35 -3.80 -4.58
CA LEU A 34 -8.61 -2.91 -5.70
C LEU A 34 -8.13 -3.50 -7.02
N MET A 35 -6.96 -4.15 -7.05
CA MET A 35 -6.48 -4.85 -8.24
C MET A 35 -7.47 -5.90 -8.72
N HIS A 36 -8.02 -6.69 -7.80
CA HIS A 36 -9.05 -7.68 -8.11
C HIS A 36 -10.28 -7.04 -8.74
N PHE A 37 -10.75 -5.97 -8.12
CA PHE A 37 -11.92 -5.23 -8.62
C PHE A 37 -11.66 -4.70 -10.04
N LEU A 38 -10.55 -4.03 -10.24
CA LEU A 38 -10.22 -3.41 -11.53
C LEU A 38 -10.05 -4.46 -12.62
N THR A 39 -9.37 -5.56 -12.33
CA THR A 39 -9.21 -6.66 -13.28
C THR A 39 -10.56 -7.26 -13.66
N ALA A 40 -11.45 -7.44 -12.71
CA ALA A 40 -12.80 -7.93 -12.96
C ALA A 40 -13.64 -6.97 -13.80
N HIS A 41 -13.27 -5.69 -13.85
CA HIS A 41 -13.97 -4.67 -14.62
C HIS A 41 -13.21 -4.25 -15.89
N GLY A 42 -12.32 -5.10 -16.38
CA GLY A 42 -11.67 -4.92 -17.66
C GLY A 42 -10.41 -4.04 -17.66
N PHE A 43 -9.92 -3.64 -16.49
CA PHE A 43 -8.66 -2.90 -16.40
C PHE A 43 -7.46 -3.86 -16.45
N SER A 44 -6.41 -3.42 -17.11
CA SER A 44 -5.11 -4.08 -17.09
C SER A 44 -4.19 -3.39 -16.07
N VAL A 45 -3.55 -4.17 -15.21
CA VAL A 45 -2.56 -3.68 -14.24
C VAL A 45 -1.21 -4.30 -14.58
N PRO A 46 -0.18 -3.56 -14.90
CA PRO A 46 -0.05 -2.09 -14.86
C PRO A 46 -0.44 -1.38 -16.17
N GLY A 47 -0.91 -2.08 -17.18
CA GLY A 47 -1.15 -1.52 -18.52
C GLY A 47 -2.02 -0.27 -18.50
N ASP A 48 -3.20 -0.34 -17.89
CA ASP A 48 -4.12 0.80 -17.80
C ASP A 48 -3.84 1.65 -16.57
N VAL A 49 -3.48 1.02 -15.46
CA VAL A 49 -3.22 1.70 -14.19
C VAL A 49 -2.18 0.94 -13.38
N SER A 50 -1.22 1.66 -12.84
CA SER A 50 -0.23 1.12 -11.90
C SER A 50 -0.82 1.14 -10.49
N ILE A 51 -0.52 0.13 -9.69
CA ILE A 51 -1.00 0.04 -8.31
C ILE A 51 0.17 -0.27 -7.39
N ALA A 52 0.28 0.47 -6.30
CA ALA A 52 1.26 0.23 -5.25
C ALA A 52 0.56 0.15 -3.90
N GLY A 53 1.10 -0.66 -3.02
CA GLY A 53 0.63 -0.83 -1.65
C GLY A 53 1.64 -0.33 -0.62
N PHE A 54 1.45 -0.75 0.62
CA PHE A 54 2.29 -0.38 1.76
C PHE A 54 2.30 -1.54 2.76
N ASP A 55 3.43 -1.91 3.26
CA ASP A 55 3.79 -2.89 4.30
C ASP A 55 4.70 -4.03 3.82
N ASP A 56 4.64 -4.42 2.56
CA ASP A 56 5.37 -5.57 2.01
C ASP A 56 5.01 -6.89 2.72
N THR A 57 3.72 -7.16 2.77
CA THR A 57 3.21 -8.46 3.28
C THR A 57 3.56 -9.58 2.30
N PRO A 58 3.61 -10.85 2.76
CA PRO A 58 3.89 -11.98 1.87
C PRO A 58 2.94 -12.10 0.67
N MET A 59 1.72 -11.60 0.79
CA MET A 59 0.75 -11.62 -0.31
C MET A 59 1.22 -10.89 -1.56
N CYS A 60 2.13 -9.91 -1.40
CA CYS A 60 2.64 -9.14 -2.52
C CYS A 60 3.29 -10.00 -3.61
N GLU A 61 3.96 -11.07 -3.21
CA GLU A 61 4.62 -12.00 -4.13
C GLU A 61 3.69 -13.08 -4.65
N MET A 62 2.54 -13.28 -4.01
CA MET A 62 1.61 -14.37 -4.32
C MET A 62 0.55 -13.98 -5.33
N VAL A 63 0.33 -12.69 -5.52
CA VAL A 63 -0.70 -12.19 -6.45
C VAL A 63 -0.12 -11.92 -7.83
N HIS A 64 -0.98 -11.85 -8.84
CA HIS A 64 -0.63 -11.48 -10.20
C HIS A 64 -1.42 -10.25 -10.66
N PRO A 65 -0.71 -9.21 -11.09
CA PRO A 65 0.74 -9.03 -11.04
C PRO A 65 1.24 -8.91 -9.61
N ALA A 66 2.50 -9.28 -9.35
CA ALA A 66 3.10 -9.13 -8.04
C ALA A 66 3.12 -7.66 -7.64
N LEU A 67 2.80 -7.36 -6.41
CA LEU A 67 2.51 -6.00 -5.96
C LEU A 67 3.76 -5.22 -5.57
N THR A 68 3.94 -4.08 -6.22
CA THR A 68 4.89 -3.05 -5.79
C THR A 68 4.40 -2.46 -4.47
N THR A 69 5.30 -2.31 -3.51
CA THR A 69 4.94 -1.87 -2.16
C THR A 69 6.09 -1.15 -1.48
N VAL A 70 5.83 -0.64 -0.29
CA VAL A 70 6.84 -0.01 0.57
C VAL A 70 7.09 -0.91 1.76
N ARG A 71 8.35 -1.33 1.91
CA ARG A 71 8.77 -2.19 3.03
C ARG A 71 9.16 -1.33 4.22
N GLN A 72 8.59 -1.66 5.37
CA GLN A 72 8.99 -1.10 6.65
C GLN A 72 9.76 -2.16 7.43
N ASP A 73 10.74 -1.73 8.22
CA ASP A 73 11.38 -2.63 9.19
C ASP A 73 10.52 -2.64 10.46
N GLY A 74 9.65 -3.63 10.56
CA GLY A 74 8.73 -3.77 11.70
C GLY A 74 9.45 -4.01 13.02
N ALA A 75 10.55 -4.75 13.01
CA ALA A 75 11.35 -4.99 14.21
C ALA A 75 12.00 -3.70 14.72
N LEU A 76 12.55 -2.90 13.83
CA LEU A 76 13.11 -1.60 14.17
C LEU A 76 12.04 -0.65 14.72
N ARG A 77 10.87 -0.61 14.09
CA ARG A 77 9.75 0.22 14.56
C ARG A 77 9.33 -0.16 15.98
N ALA A 78 9.19 -1.45 16.24
CA ALA A 78 8.81 -1.95 17.55
C ALA A 78 9.85 -1.58 18.61
N LYS A 79 11.13 -1.77 18.28
CA LYS A 79 12.24 -1.44 19.17
C LYS A 79 12.25 0.05 19.54
N ILE A 80 12.14 0.91 18.54
CA ILE A 80 12.16 2.37 18.76
C ILE A 80 10.92 2.80 19.55
N ALA A 81 9.76 2.23 19.26
CA ALA A 81 8.53 2.54 19.99
C ALA A 81 8.66 2.21 21.48
N VAL A 82 9.18 1.01 21.80
CA VAL A 82 9.37 0.59 23.20
C VAL A 82 10.42 1.47 23.90
N GLU A 83 11.54 1.74 23.27
CA GLU A 83 12.58 2.60 23.82
C GLU A 83 12.05 4.02 24.08
N THR A 84 11.27 4.56 23.14
CA THR A 84 10.68 5.89 23.29
C THR A 84 9.71 5.94 24.47
N LEU A 85 8.88 4.93 24.64
CA LEU A 85 7.97 4.84 25.78
C LEU A 85 8.73 4.77 27.11
N ARG A 86 9.80 4.01 27.15
CA ARG A 86 10.66 3.93 28.35
C ARG A 86 11.26 5.29 28.70
N GLU A 87 11.77 6.00 27.72
CA GLU A 87 12.34 7.33 27.93
C GLU A 87 11.30 8.33 28.41
N LEU A 88 10.10 8.30 27.81
CA LEU A 88 8.98 9.12 28.26
C LEU A 88 8.57 8.85 29.71
N ARG A 89 8.59 7.58 30.12
CA ARG A 89 8.31 7.22 31.53
C ARG A 89 9.33 7.79 32.52
N LYS A 90 10.57 7.94 32.08
CA LYS A 90 11.64 8.54 32.90
C LYS A 90 11.57 10.07 32.91
N GLY A 91 10.65 10.67 32.19
CA GLY A 91 10.53 12.12 32.10
C GLY A 91 11.51 12.77 31.13
N ALA A 92 12.15 11.96 30.27
CA ALA A 92 13.06 12.49 29.28
C ALA A 92 12.32 13.30 28.21
N HIS A 93 13.02 14.28 27.66
CA HIS A 93 12.50 15.04 26.53
C HIS A 93 12.73 14.25 25.24
N ILE A 94 11.65 13.96 24.51
CA ILE A 94 11.67 13.16 23.30
C ILE A 94 11.35 14.05 22.11
N ASP A 95 12.08 13.85 21.00
CA ASP A 95 11.73 14.47 19.74
C ASP A 95 10.32 13.99 19.32
N PRO A 96 9.36 14.91 19.11
CA PRO A 96 8.00 14.53 18.72
C PRO A 96 7.93 13.91 17.33
N GLU A 97 8.97 14.03 16.52
CA GLU A 97 9.00 13.49 15.17
C GLU A 97 10.20 12.55 15.01
N ILE A 98 9.90 11.24 14.94
CA ILE A 98 10.90 10.22 14.69
C ILE A 98 10.65 9.62 13.32
N ARG A 99 11.61 9.76 12.40
CA ARG A 99 11.50 9.23 11.04
C ARG A 99 12.26 7.93 10.93
N LEU A 100 11.60 6.92 10.39
CA LEU A 100 12.19 5.62 10.13
C LEU A 100 12.36 5.43 8.62
N PRO A 101 13.47 4.81 8.18
CA PRO A 101 13.66 4.55 6.75
C PRO A 101 12.66 3.52 6.24
N VAL A 102 12.27 3.68 4.99
CA VAL A 102 11.46 2.71 4.26
C VAL A 102 12.14 2.39 2.94
N LEU A 103 11.76 1.28 2.32
CA LEU A 103 12.32 0.83 1.07
C LEU A 103 11.19 0.59 0.05
N LEU A 104 11.31 1.19 -1.12
CA LEU A 104 10.41 0.87 -2.22
C LEU A 104 10.79 -0.48 -2.83
N VAL A 105 9.85 -1.41 -2.86
CA VAL A 105 10.02 -2.74 -3.46
C VAL A 105 9.24 -2.76 -4.75
N VAL A 106 9.92 -2.60 -5.87
CA VAL A 106 9.30 -2.57 -7.20
C VAL A 106 9.05 -3.99 -7.67
N ARG A 107 7.81 -4.29 -8.02
CA ARG A 107 7.40 -5.58 -8.61
C ARG A 107 6.68 -5.33 -9.94
N SER A 108 5.66 -6.11 -10.23
CA SER A 108 5.05 -6.11 -11.56
C SER A 108 3.77 -5.28 -11.67
N SER A 109 3.23 -4.78 -10.56
CA SER A 109 1.98 -4.02 -10.55
C SER A 109 2.15 -2.56 -10.95
N THR A 110 3.37 -2.09 -11.11
CA THR A 110 3.67 -0.73 -11.56
C THR A 110 4.50 -0.78 -12.84
N GLY A 111 4.27 0.18 -13.70
CA GLY A 111 4.96 0.28 -14.96
C GLY A 111 5.05 1.72 -15.43
N LYS A 112 5.54 1.88 -16.67
CA LYS A 112 5.69 3.20 -17.27
C LYS A 112 4.33 3.85 -17.44
N ARG A 113 4.25 5.13 -17.12
CA ARG A 113 3.03 5.92 -17.32
C ARG A 113 2.66 5.97 -18.81
N ASN A 114 1.41 5.68 -19.08
CA ASN A 114 0.83 5.90 -20.41
C ASN A 114 0.48 7.38 -20.58
N THR A 115 0.90 7.96 -21.65
CA THR A 115 0.61 9.35 -22.01
C THR A 115 -0.44 9.43 -23.10
#